data_16facfbade8ef2ebedbf60388bd09f40
#
_entry.id   16facfbade8ef2ebedbf60388bd09f40
#
_cell.length_a   1.000
_cell.length_b   1.000
_cell.length_c   1.000
_cell.angle_alpha   90.00
_cell.angle_beta   90.00
_cell.angle_gamma   90.00
#
_symmetry.space_group_name_H-M   'P 1'
#
loop_
_entity.id
_entity.type
_entity.pdbx_description
1 polymer ?
#
loop_
_entity_poly.entity_id
_entity_poly.type
_entity_poly.pdbx_seq_one_letter_code
_entity_poly.pdbx_strand_id
1 'polypeptide(L)'
;MDGNPVTSEDLGVAGALTVLMKDAIRPNLMQTLEGTPVFVHAGPFANIAHGNSSILADKIALKLVGENGIVVTEAGFGADIGMEKFFDIKCRSSGNFHDLCLSELHVV
;
A
#
# COMPACT_ATOMS: atom_id res chain seq x y z
N MET A 1 -27.14 -15.24 -15.03
CA MET A 1 -25.86 -14.78 -14.41
C MET A 1 -25.19 -16.03 -13.89
N ASP A 2 -24.06 -16.40 -14.44
CA ASP A 2 -23.42 -17.70 -14.16
C ASP A 2 -22.47 -17.66 -12.95
N GLY A 3 -22.44 -16.52 -12.25
CA GLY A 3 -21.59 -16.33 -11.06
C GLY A 3 -20.08 -16.22 -11.32
N ASN A 4 -19.66 -16.33 -12.57
CA ASN A 4 -18.25 -16.19 -12.93
C ASN A 4 -17.85 -14.71 -13.02
N PRO A 5 -16.71 -14.29 -12.43
CA PRO A 5 -16.21 -12.94 -12.58
C PRO A 5 -15.82 -12.69 -14.04
N VAL A 6 -16.10 -11.48 -14.53
CA VAL A 6 -15.64 -11.00 -15.83
C VAL A 6 -14.37 -10.20 -15.63
N THR A 7 -13.30 -10.58 -16.32
CA THR A 7 -11.98 -9.96 -16.22
C THR A 7 -11.70 -9.02 -17.38
N SER A 8 -10.65 -8.21 -17.28
CA SER A 8 -10.16 -7.36 -18.38
C SER A 8 -9.70 -8.19 -19.60
N GLU A 9 -9.30 -9.44 -19.36
CA GLU A 9 -8.89 -10.38 -20.42
C GLU A 9 -10.11 -10.85 -21.22
N ASP A 10 -11.20 -11.19 -20.53
CA ASP A 10 -12.47 -11.57 -21.17
C ASP A 10 -13.02 -10.43 -22.05
N LEU A 11 -12.78 -9.20 -21.66
CA LEU A 11 -13.17 -8.00 -22.44
C LEU A 11 -12.17 -7.66 -23.56
N GLY A 12 -11.02 -8.32 -23.62
CA GLY A 12 -9.97 -8.05 -24.60
C GLY A 12 -9.27 -6.70 -24.43
N VAL A 13 -9.32 -6.08 -23.24
CA VAL A 13 -8.77 -4.74 -22.97
C VAL A 13 -7.53 -4.74 -22.07
N ALA A 14 -7.06 -5.90 -21.64
CA ALA A 14 -5.93 -6.02 -20.71
C ALA A 14 -4.66 -5.30 -21.22
N GLY A 15 -4.35 -5.41 -22.52
CA GLY A 15 -3.20 -4.73 -23.12
C GLY A 15 -3.31 -3.20 -23.05
N ALA A 16 -4.46 -2.65 -23.37
CA ALA A 16 -4.70 -1.21 -23.33
C ALA A 16 -4.60 -0.67 -21.90
N LEU A 17 -5.18 -1.38 -20.92
CA LEU A 17 -5.08 -1.03 -19.50
C LEU A 17 -3.63 -1.11 -19.00
N THR A 18 -2.87 -2.10 -19.43
CA THR A 18 -1.45 -2.25 -19.08
C THR A 18 -0.63 -1.04 -19.55
N VAL A 19 -0.86 -0.56 -20.76
CA VAL A 19 -0.17 0.62 -21.29
C VAL A 19 -0.51 1.88 -20.47
N LEU A 20 -1.77 2.06 -20.10
CA LEU A 20 -2.21 3.20 -19.28
C LEU A 20 -1.63 3.17 -17.87
N MET A 21 -1.50 1.97 -17.28
CA MET A 21 -1.04 1.78 -15.90
C MET A 21 0.48 1.63 -15.77
N LYS A 22 1.20 1.52 -16.88
CA LYS A 22 2.64 1.21 -16.91
C LYS A 22 3.48 2.07 -15.96
N ASP A 23 3.27 3.37 -15.96
CA ASP A 23 4.05 4.30 -15.14
C ASP A 23 3.51 4.40 -13.70
N ALA A 24 2.23 4.09 -13.49
CA ALA A 24 1.58 4.12 -12.18
C ALA A 24 1.83 2.85 -11.34
N ILE A 25 2.33 1.77 -11.94
CA ILE A 25 2.51 0.49 -11.26
C ILE A 25 3.70 0.47 -10.30
N ARG A 26 4.62 1.41 -10.45
CA ARG A 26 5.84 1.53 -9.64
C ARG A 26 5.71 2.66 -8.62
N PRO A 27 6.11 2.44 -7.37
CA PRO A 27 6.24 3.51 -6.40
C PRO A 27 7.29 4.54 -6.84
N ASN A 28 7.04 5.81 -6.56
CA ASN A 28 8.03 6.85 -6.68
C ASN A 28 8.89 6.88 -5.42
N LEU A 29 10.22 6.92 -5.59
CA LEU A 29 11.14 7.13 -4.49
C LEU A 29 11.45 8.63 -4.40
N MET A 30 11.17 9.19 -3.26
CA MET A 30 11.43 10.58 -2.88
C MET A 30 12.28 10.61 -1.60
N GLN A 31 12.52 11.79 -1.06
CA GLN A 31 13.16 11.95 0.23
C GLN A 31 12.60 13.17 0.97
N THR A 32 12.71 13.14 2.30
CA THR A 32 12.45 14.30 3.15
C THR A 32 13.58 15.33 3.01
N LEU A 33 13.42 16.49 3.66
CA LEU A 33 14.47 17.50 3.72
C LEU A 33 15.73 17.00 4.42
N GLU A 34 15.58 16.06 5.34
CA GLU A 34 16.68 15.40 6.07
C GLU A 34 17.32 14.24 5.30
N GLY A 35 16.81 13.93 4.10
CA GLY A 35 17.33 12.85 3.27
C GLY A 35 16.76 11.46 3.57
N THR A 36 15.74 11.35 4.42
CA THR A 36 15.07 10.08 4.69
C THR A 36 14.30 9.63 3.45
N PRO A 37 14.51 8.37 2.96
CA PRO A 37 13.77 7.86 1.81
C PRO A 37 12.27 7.77 2.08
N VAL A 38 11.47 8.13 1.08
CA VAL A 38 10.00 8.07 1.14
C VAL A 38 9.47 7.46 -0.15
N PHE A 39 8.65 6.43 -0.02
CA PHE A 39 7.91 5.89 -1.15
C PHE A 39 6.52 6.52 -1.25
N VAL A 40 6.19 6.99 -2.44
CA VAL A 40 4.84 7.47 -2.79
C VAL A 40 4.30 6.61 -3.92
N HIS A 41 3.12 6.02 -3.72
CA HIS A 41 2.55 5.14 -4.73
C HIS A 41 1.07 5.43 -4.97
N ALA A 42 0.76 5.80 -6.21
CA ALA A 42 -0.59 5.95 -6.77
C ALA A 42 -1.51 6.98 -6.10
N GLY A 43 -1.08 7.64 -5.03
CA GLY A 43 -1.87 8.64 -4.31
C GLY A 43 -3.23 8.15 -3.79
N PRO A 44 -3.34 6.93 -3.19
CA PRO A 44 -4.59 6.47 -2.63
C PRO A 44 -5.01 7.32 -1.45
N PHE A 45 -6.34 7.49 -1.27
CA PHE A 45 -6.87 8.11 -0.08
C PHE A 45 -7.05 7.11 1.06
N ALA A 46 -7.18 7.61 2.29
CA ALA A 46 -7.38 6.82 3.50
C ALA A 46 -8.58 5.86 3.44
N ASN A 47 -9.60 6.17 2.68
CA ASN A 47 -10.82 5.37 2.51
C ASN A 47 -10.65 4.15 1.58
N ILE A 48 -9.46 3.90 1.07
CA ILE A 48 -9.16 2.68 0.32
C ILE A 48 -8.71 1.58 1.29
N ALA A 49 -8.97 0.33 0.94
CA ALA A 49 -8.70 -0.82 1.80
C ALA A 49 -7.26 -0.92 2.32
N HIS A 50 -6.27 -0.52 1.56
CA HIS A 50 -4.86 -0.55 1.93
C HIS A 50 -4.30 0.77 2.47
N GLY A 51 -5.17 1.72 2.80
CA GLY A 51 -4.76 3.01 3.39
C GLY A 51 -4.00 3.89 2.40
N ASN A 52 -3.05 4.67 2.90
CA ASN A 52 -2.36 5.71 2.14
C ASN A 52 -1.13 5.23 1.35
N SER A 53 -0.78 3.95 1.45
CA SER A 53 0.33 3.35 0.72
C SER A 53 -0.02 1.98 0.17
N SER A 54 0.70 1.55 -0.85
CA SER A 54 0.48 0.25 -1.47
C SER A 54 1.26 -0.87 -0.77
N ILE A 55 0.77 -2.10 -0.91
CA ILE A 55 1.50 -3.31 -0.50
C ILE A 55 2.86 -3.39 -1.19
N LEU A 56 2.94 -2.97 -2.45
CA LEU A 56 4.19 -2.99 -3.21
C LEU A 56 5.23 -2.03 -2.62
N ALA A 57 4.83 -0.80 -2.28
CA ALA A 57 5.71 0.18 -1.64
C ALA A 57 6.21 -0.33 -0.27
N ASP A 58 5.33 -0.89 0.55
CA ASP A 58 5.70 -1.45 1.84
C ASP A 58 6.71 -2.60 1.72
N LYS A 59 6.47 -3.55 0.80
CA LYS A 59 7.39 -4.66 0.56
C LYS A 59 8.77 -4.21 0.08
N ILE A 60 8.81 -3.20 -0.77
CA ILE A 60 10.09 -2.63 -1.24
C ILE A 60 10.80 -1.93 -0.08
N ALA A 61 10.09 -1.10 0.68
CA ALA A 61 10.64 -0.38 1.82
C ALA A 61 11.21 -1.34 2.88
N LEU A 62 10.46 -2.36 3.28
CA LEU A 62 10.89 -3.38 4.23
C LEU A 62 12.14 -4.12 3.75
N LYS A 63 12.17 -4.46 2.46
CA LYS A 63 13.35 -5.13 1.88
C LYS A 63 14.58 -4.25 1.85
N LEU A 64 14.43 -2.95 1.62
CA LEU A 64 15.55 -2.01 1.52
C LEU A 64 16.09 -1.60 2.88
N VAL A 65 15.23 -1.47 3.88
CA VAL A 65 15.64 -1.03 5.22
C VAL A 65 16.38 -2.12 5.99
N GLY A 66 16.16 -3.39 5.65
CA GLY A 66 16.79 -4.54 6.30
C GLY A 66 16.26 -4.82 7.71
N GLU A 67 16.90 -5.77 8.41
CA GLU A 67 16.42 -6.32 9.69
C GLU A 67 16.43 -5.31 10.85
N ASN A 68 17.31 -4.32 10.80
CA ASN A 68 17.48 -3.34 11.89
C ASN A 68 16.83 -1.98 11.57
N GLY A 69 16.13 -1.88 10.46
CA GLY A 69 15.48 -0.64 10.04
C GLY A 69 14.01 -0.59 10.41
N ILE A 70 13.44 0.61 10.31
CA ILE A 70 12.03 0.85 10.60
C ILE A 70 11.37 1.44 9.37
N VAL A 71 10.20 0.91 9.00
CA VAL A 71 9.32 1.49 7.99
C VAL A 71 8.09 2.06 8.68
N VAL A 72 7.78 3.32 8.39
CA VAL A 72 6.60 4.00 8.90
C VAL A 72 5.63 4.21 7.74
N THR A 73 4.39 3.80 7.93
CA THR A 73 3.32 3.98 6.94
C THR A 73 2.02 4.37 7.62
N GLU A 74 1.12 5.00 6.88
CA GLU A 74 -0.20 5.36 7.37
C GLU A 74 -1.25 4.32 6.99
N ALA A 75 -2.11 3.98 7.96
CA ALA A 75 -3.29 3.15 7.73
C ALA A 75 -4.50 3.95 7.23
N GLY A 76 -4.50 5.25 7.45
CA GLY A 76 -5.64 6.15 7.23
C GLY A 76 -6.71 6.03 8.31
N PHE A 77 -7.32 7.13 8.66
CA PHE A 77 -8.25 7.28 9.80
C PHE A 77 -7.59 7.06 11.17
N GLY A 78 -8.38 7.06 12.22
CA GLY A 78 -7.94 6.69 13.55
C GLY A 78 -7.73 5.18 13.71
N ALA A 79 -7.14 4.77 14.83
CA ALA A 79 -6.84 3.36 15.08
C ALA A 79 -8.08 2.47 15.11
N ASP A 80 -9.20 3.01 15.54
CA ASP A 80 -10.49 2.32 15.62
C ASP A 80 -11.03 1.83 14.26
N ILE A 81 -10.68 2.50 13.18
CA ILE A 81 -11.08 2.13 11.82
C ILE A 81 -9.86 1.77 10.97
N GLY A 82 -8.86 2.64 10.94
CA GLY A 82 -7.69 2.48 10.07
C GLY A 82 -6.82 1.28 10.44
N MET A 83 -6.60 1.05 11.72
CA MET A 83 -5.83 -0.09 12.19
C MET A 83 -6.52 -1.41 11.86
N GLU A 84 -7.82 -1.54 12.13
CA GLU A 84 -8.59 -2.74 11.78
C GLU A 84 -8.54 -3.00 10.27
N LYS A 85 -8.84 -1.98 9.47
CA LYS A 85 -8.76 -2.05 8.01
C LYS A 85 -7.36 -2.50 7.53
N PHE A 86 -6.31 -1.95 8.11
CA PHE A 86 -4.93 -2.25 7.76
C PHE A 86 -4.58 -3.72 8.06
N PHE A 87 -4.90 -4.21 9.25
CA PHE A 87 -4.63 -5.60 9.63
C PHE A 87 -5.50 -6.58 8.87
N ASP A 88 -6.81 -6.36 8.84
CA ASP A 88 -7.76 -7.32 8.31
C ASP A 88 -7.74 -7.43 6.79
N ILE A 89 -7.34 -6.36 6.11
CA ILE A 89 -7.32 -6.33 4.64
C ILE A 89 -5.89 -6.30 4.12
N LYS A 90 -5.12 -5.26 4.43
CA LYS A 90 -3.80 -5.06 3.83
C LYS A 90 -2.76 -6.08 4.31
N CYS A 91 -2.63 -6.28 5.61
CA CYS A 91 -1.68 -7.25 6.15
C CYS A 91 -2.01 -8.67 5.71
N ARG A 92 -3.28 -9.04 5.75
CA ARG A 92 -3.74 -10.35 5.27
C ARG A 92 -3.40 -10.58 3.80
N SER A 93 -3.64 -9.59 2.96
CA SER A 93 -3.36 -9.67 1.52
C SER A 93 -1.86 -9.64 1.20
N SER A 94 -1.06 -8.94 2.00
CA SER A 94 0.39 -8.82 1.78
C SER A 94 1.17 -10.02 2.29
N GLY A 95 0.64 -10.75 3.28
CA GLY A 95 1.34 -11.81 4.00
C GLY A 95 2.37 -11.30 5.03
N ASN A 96 2.37 -9.99 5.34
CA ASN A 96 3.35 -9.34 6.21
C ASN A 96 2.84 -9.20 7.65
N PHE A 97 2.43 -10.29 8.29
CA PHE A 97 1.86 -10.26 9.63
C PHE A 97 2.87 -10.07 10.78
N HIS A 98 4.15 -10.28 10.53
CA HIS A 98 5.11 -10.48 11.62
C HIS A 98 5.95 -9.26 12.00
N ASP A 99 5.97 -8.20 11.20
CA ASP A 99 6.92 -7.10 11.37
C ASP A 99 6.26 -5.72 11.57
N LEU A 100 4.97 -5.67 11.86
CA LEU A 100 4.24 -4.40 12.02
C LEU A 100 4.16 -4.00 13.49
N CYS A 101 4.92 -2.97 13.85
CA CYS A 101 4.70 -2.22 15.08
C CYS A 101 3.84 -0.99 14.74
N LEU A 102 2.66 -0.90 15.32
CA LEU A 102 1.80 0.27 15.22
C LEU A 102 2.03 1.20 16.40
N SER A 103 2.38 2.45 16.11
CA SER A 103 2.29 3.53 17.08
C SER A 103 1.26 4.54 16.61
N GLU A 104 0.27 4.83 17.43
CA GLU A 104 -0.66 5.93 17.24
C GLU A 104 -0.10 7.16 17.94
N LEU A 105 0.12 8.24 17.20
CA LEU A 105 0.44 9.54 17.76
C LEU A 105 -0.83 10.39 17.80
N HIS A 106 -1.43 10.52 18.98
CA HIS A 106 -2.48 11.51 19.22
C HIS A 106 -1.81 12.85 19.53
N VAL A 107 -1.98 13.80 18.63
CA VAL A 107 -1.69 15.21 18.92
C VAL A 107 -3.01 15.84 19.34
N VAL A 108 -3.14 16.17 20.62
CA VAL A 108 -4.26 16.94 21.16
C VAL A 108 -3.97 18.43 20.98
#